data_1b71539795f2b25a2eb6efc46b5431c7
#
_entry.id   1b71539795f2b25a2eb6efc46b5431c7
#
_cell.length_a   1.000
_cell.length_b   1.000
_cell.length_c   1.000
_cell.angle_alpha   90.00
_cell.angle_beta   90.00
_cell.angle_gamma   90.00
#
_symmetry.space_group_name_H-M   'P 1'
#
loop_
_entity.id
_entity.type
_entity.pdbx_description
1 polymer ?
#
loop_
_entity_poly.entity_id
_entity_poly.type
_entity_poly.pdbx_seq_one_letter_code
_entity_poly.pdbx_strand_id
1 'polypeptide(L)'
;MVQFIRKHSKEGEIDMKHLIIVKFKENVWARESEASREMLADIRKIFDRTKQIEGVHTVNIYENVTPRPNRHDLMIEMEMAQEALPVYDDSAAHQEWKAKYGEYIQTKTIFDYE
;
A
#
# COMPACT_ATOMS: atom_id res chain seq x y z
N MET A 1 -27.30 12.84 -12.76
CA MET A 1 -26.77 12.50 -12.78
C MET A 1 -25.99 12.16 -12.42
N VAL A 2 -26.10 12.39 -12.48
CA VAL A 2 -25.39 11.91 -12.43
C VAL A 2 -24.70 11.41 -12.29
N GLN A 3 -24.69 11.45 -12.52
CA GLN A 3 -24.22 10.89 -12.65
C GLN A 3 -23.31 10.53 -12.73
N PHE A 4 -23.22 10.69 -12.85
CA PHE A 4 -22.46 10.30 -13.04
C PHE A 4 -21.56 10.14 -12.88
N ILE A 5 -21.55 10.33 -12.90
CA ILE A 5 -20.78 10.22 -12.85
C ILE A 5 -19.87 9.76 -12.40
N ARG A 6 -19.82 9.66 -12.52
CA ARG A 6 -19.07 9.36 -12.20
C ARG A 6 -17.97 9.14 -12.27
N LYS A 7 -17.86 9.38 -12.42
CA LYS A 7 -17.14 9.35 -12.51
C LYS A 7 -16.16 9.44 -12.43
N HIS A 8 -16.19 9.72 -12.42
CA HIS A 8 -15.54 9.94 -12.36
C HIS A 8 -15.03 10.13 -11.95
N SER A 9 -15.22 10.23 -11.82
CA SER A 9 -15.06 10.62 -11.29
C SER A 9 -15.49 10.81 -10.93
N LYS A 10 -16.10 10.87 -11.05
CA LYS A 10 -16.60 11.16 -10.67
C LYS A 10 -17.21 11.56 -10.07
N GLU A 11 -17.44 11.62 -11.05
CA GLU A 11 -18.32 12.47 -10.40
C GLU A 11 -19.15 11.84 -9.31
N GLY A 12 -19.47 12.38 -8.24
CA GLY A 12 -20.16 11.81 -7.11
C GLY A 12 -19.39 10.69 -6.40
N GLU A 13 -18.33 10.24 -6.98
CA GLU A 13 -17.49 9.20 -6.38
C GLU A 13 -16.63 9.80 -5.28
N ILE A 14 -16.58 9.15 -4.12
CA ILE A 14 -15.75 9.60 -3.01
C ILE A 14 -14.51 8.73 -2.94
N ASP A 15 -13.37 9.34 -3.19
CA ASP A 15 -12.10 8.66 -3.09
C ASP A 15 -11.66 8.58 -1.64
N MET A 16 -10.87 7.58 -1.36
CA MET A 16 -10.29 7.44 -0.03
C MET A 16 -8.81 7.17 -0.16
N LYS A 17 -8.10 7.39 0.95
CA LYS A 17 -6.71 6.99 1.11
C LYS A 17 -6.70 5.73 1.96
N HIS A 18 -5.99 4.72 1.47
CA HIS A 18 -5.79 3.45 2.15
C HIS A 18 -4.33 3.39 2.54
N LEU A 19 -4.04 3.44 3.84
CA LEU A 19 -2.67 3.43 4.33
C LEU A 19 -2.34 2.09 4.94
N ILE A 20 -1.19 1.55 4.55
CA ILE A 20 -0.63 0.34 5.14
C ILE A 20 0.71 0.72 5.74
N ILE A 21 0.82 0.65 7.05
CA ILE A 21 2.02 1.09 7.76
C ILE A 21 2.61 -0.14 8.43
N VAL A 22 3.85 -0.49 8.06
CA VAL A 22 4.43 -1.75 8.51
C VAL A 22 5.74 -1.54 9.25
N LYS A 23 5.94 -2.39 10.27
CA LYS A 23 7.21 -2.54 10.97
C LYS A 23 7.65 -3.97 10.76
N PHE A 24 8.87 -4.15 10.27
CA PHE A 24 9.41 -5.48 10.07
C PHE A 24 9.99 -6.04 11.36
N LYS A 25 10.08 -7.35 11.42
CA LYS A 25 10.70 -8.04 12.55
C LYS A 25 12.17 -7.67 12.64
N GLU A 26 12.73 -7.93 13.82
CA GLU A 26 14.13 -7.64 14.07
C GLU A 26 15.02 -8.31 13.03
N ASN A 27 16.03 -7.59 12.57
CA ASN A 27 17.03 -8.06 11.61
C ASN A 27 16.51 -8.28 10.19
N VAL A 28 15.29 -7.82 9.90
CA VAL A 28 14.74 -7.92 8.54
C VAL A 28 15.02 -6.65 7.73
N TRP A 29 14.80 -5.47 8.35
CA TRP A 29 14.90 -4.21 7.62
C TRP A 29 16.04 -3.38 8.16
N ALA A 30 16.96 -3.00 7.26
CA ALA A 30 17.99 -2.01 7.54
C ALA A 30 18.05 -1.10 6.33
N ARG A 31 17.62 0.14 6.49
CA ARG A 31 17.37 1.06 5.38
C ARG A 31 18.54 1.17 4.40
N GLU A 32 19.78 1.11 4.94
CA GLU A 32 20.96 1.29 4.11
C GLU A 32 21.46 -0.01 3.48
N SER A 33 20.91 -1.16 3.85
CA SER A 33 21.43 -2.42 3.34
C SER A 33 20.98 -2.69 1.93
N GLU A 34 21.80 -3.37 1.15
CA GLU A 34 21.45 -3.75 -0.21
C GLU A 34 20.25 -4.68 -0.22
N ALA A 35 20.19 -5.62 0.73
CA ALA A 35 19.06 -6.54 0.79
C ALA A 35 17.75 -5.82 0.99
N SER A 36 17.73 -4.78 1.85
CA SER A 36 16.50 -4.01 2.08
C SER A 36 16.16 -3.15 0.87
N ARG A 37 17.19 -2.63 0.18
CA ARG A 37 16.93 -1.88 -1.06
C ARG A 37 16.29 -2.77 -2.11
N GLU A 38 16.75 -4.02 -2.25
CA GLU A 38 16.16 -4.97 -3.18
C GLU A 38 14.75 -5.36 -2.77
N MET A 39 14.54 -5.56 -1.47
CA MET A 39 13.21 -5.87 -0.96
C MET A 39 12.24 -4.74 -1.26
N LEU A 40 12.66 -3.50 -1.04
CA LEU A 40 11.80 -2.35 -1.32
C LEU A 40 11.48 -2.26 -2.81
N ALA A 41 12.46 -2.52 -3.67
CA ALA A 41 12.23 -2.50 -5.11
C ALA A 41 11.18 -3.52 -5.52
N ASP A 42 11.23 -4.71 -4.91
CA ASP A 42 10.24 -5.75 -5.19
C ASP A 42 8.85 -5.35 -4.66
N ILE A 43 8.80 -4.79 -3.46
CA ILE A 43 7.53 -4.32 -2.88
C ILE A 43 6.92 -3.25 -3.79
N ARG A 44 7.75 -2.32 -4.31
CA ARG A 44 7.26 -1.31 -5.23
C ARG A 44 6.66 -1.92 -6.49
N LYS A 45 7.30 -2.97 -7.03
CA LYS A 45 6.77 -3.65 -8.22
C LYS A 45 5.43 -4.31 -7.94
N ILE A 46 5.31 -4.96 -6.78
CA ILE A 46 4.07 -5.61 -6.40
C ILE A 46 2.93 -4.58 -6.34
N PHE A 47 3.15 -3.50 -5.62
CA PHE A 47 2.11 -2.49 -5.44
C PHE A 47 1.85 -1.68 -6.70
N ASP A 48 2.86 -1.52 -7.56
CA ASP A 48 2.64 -0.83 -8.83
C ASP A 48 1.60 -1.55 -9.68
N ARG A 49 1.55 -2.88 -9.60
CA ARG A 49 0.55 -3.65 -10.34
C ARG A 49 -0.87 -3.37 -9.88
N THR A 50 -1.06 -2.89 -8.64
CA THR A 50 -2.41 -2.59 -8.17
C THR A 50 -3.03 -1.41 -8.92
N LYS A 51 -2.23 -0.61 -9.61
CA LYS A 51 -2.75 0.50 -10.41
C LYS A 51 -3.54 0.01 -11.62
N GLN A 52 -3.43 -1.29 -11.96
CA GLN A 52 -4.26 -1.87 -13.01
C GLN A 52 -5.69 -2.13 -12.55
N ILE A 53 -5.95 -2.07 -11.26
CA ILE A 53 -7.29 -2.28 -10.71
C ILE A 53 -8.11 -1.03 -10.95
N GLU A 54 -9.30 -1.20 -11.54
CA GLU A 54 -10.16 -0.06 -11.78
C GLU A 54 -10.50 0.63 -10.46
N GLY A 55 -10.32 1.94 -10.40
CA GLY A 55 -10.59 2.72 -9.20
C GLY A 55 -9.36 2.96 -8.33
N VAL A 56 -8.23 2.30 -8.58
CA VAL A 56 -6.99 2.61 -7.90
C VAL A 56 -6.27 3.70 -8.71
N HIS A 57 -6.07 4.86 -8.09
CA HIS A 57 -5.56 6.04 -8.80
C HIS A 57 -4.06 6.21 -8.61
N THR A 58 -3.59 6.18 -7.37
CA THR A 58 -2.17 6.38 -7.07
C THR A 58 -1.71 5.40 -6.03
N VAL A 59 -0.42 5.05 -6.09
CA VAL A 59 0.24 4.22 -5.09
C VAL A 59 1.60 4.83 -4.82
N ASN A 60 1.87 5.15 -3.57
CA ASN A 60 3.16 5.70 -3.15
C ASN A 60 3.67 4.91 -1.96
N ILE A 61 4.97 4.68 -1.90
CA ILE A 61 5.59 3.97 -0.78
C ILE A 61 6.67 4.88 -0.21
N TYR A 62 6.60 5.10 1.08
CA TYR A 62 7.51 5.99 1.79
C TYR A 62 8.30 5.20 2.82
N GLU A 63 9.58 5.52 2.94
CA GLU A 63 10.44 4.95 3.96
C GLU A 63 10.51 5.89 5.13
N ASN A 64 10.48 5.33 6.34
CA ASN A 64 10.70 6.16 7.52
C ASN A 64 12.18 6.58 7.56
N VAL A 65 12.40 7.87 7.78
CA VAL A 65 13.76 8.41 7.80
C VAL A 65 14.28 8.55 9.22
N THR A 66 13.47 8.24 10.23
CA THR A 66 13.86 8.37 11.64
C THR A 66 14.08 6.97 12.21
N PRO A 67 15.35 6.57 12.48
CA PRO A 67 15.64 5.19 12.91
C PRO A 67 15.47 5.04 14.42
N ARG A 68 14.22 4.98 14.87
CA ARG A 68 13.88 4.82 16.28
C ARG A 68 12.99 3.60 16.49
N PRO A 69 13.11 2.93 17.64
CA PRO A 69 12.34 1.69 17.86
C PRO A 69 10.84 1.86 17.82
N ASN A 70 10.32 3.06 18.11
CA ASN A 70 8.87 3.29 18.13
C ASN A 70 8.34 3.77 16.77
N ARG A 71 9.13 3.62 15.71
CA ARG A 71 8.72 3.98 14.36
C ARG A 71 8.47 2.73 13.55
N HIS A 72 7.52 2.83 12.62
CA HIS A 72 7.35 1.81 11.57
C HIS A 72 8.37 2.08 10.46
N ASP A 73 8.53 1.13 9.56
CA ASP A 73 9.60 1.18 8.56
C ASP A 73 9.12 1.73 7.23
N LEU A 74 7.94 1.31 6.79
CA LEU A 74 7.39 1.72 5.49
C LEU A 74 5.94 2.13 5.65
N MET A 75 5.52 3.08 4.80
CA MET A 75 4.10 3.41 4.66
C MET A 75 3.73 3.31 3.19
N ILE A 76 2.70 2.53 2.90
CA ILE A 76 2.15 2.39 1.57
C ILE A 76 0.86 3.20 1.54
N GLU A 77 0.78 4.16 0.64
CA GLU A 77 -0.38 5.04 0.53
C GLU A 77 -1.02 4.80 -0.83
N MET A 78 -2.29 4.39 -0.81
CA MET A 78 -3.04 4.16 -2.04
C MET A 78 -4.24 5.08 -2.05
N GLU A 79 -4.43 5.79 -3.16
CA GLU A 79 -5.65 6.57 -3.35
C GLU A 79 -6.56 5.78 -4.27
N MET A 80 -7.79 5.55 -3.84
CA MET A 80 -8.70 4.68 -4.61
C MET A 80 -10.15 5.03 -4.33
N ALA A 81 -11.01 4.65 -5.27
CA ALA A 81 -12.44 4.66 -5.02
C ALA A 81 -12.75 3.59 -3.98
N GLN A 82 -13.74 3.84 -3.13
CA GLN A 82 -14.06 2.88 -2.06
C GLN A 82 -14.42 1.51 -2.61
N GLU A 83 -15.08 1.47 -3.77
CA GLU A 83 -15.47 0.20 -4.39
C GLU A 83 -14.26 -0.63 -4.82
N ALA A 84 -13.10 0.00 -4.99
CA ALA A 84 -11.91 -0.73 -5.41
C ALA A 84 -11.30 -1.56 -4.28
N LEU A 85 -11.63 -1.24 -3.03
CA LEU A 85 -10.96 -1.90 -1.89
C LEU A 85 -11.16 -3.41 -1.89
N PRO A 86 -12.39 -3.95 -2.00
CA PRO A 86 -12.52 -5.41 -2.01
C PRO A 86 -11.86 -6.05 -3.24
N VAL A 87 -11.82 -5.37 -4.38
CA VAL A 87 -11.13 -5.89 -5.55
C VAL A 87 -9.64 -5.96 -5.29
N TYR A 88 -9.08 -4.91 -4.69
CA TYR A 88 -7.68 -4.91 -4.29
C TYR A 88 -7.39 -6.02 -3.27
N ASP A 89 -8.26 -6.19 -2.27
CA ASP A 89 -8.06 -7.23 -1.25
C ASP A 89 -7.92 -8.61 -1.88
N ASP A 90 -8.67 -8.89 -2.93
CA ASP A 90 -8.67 -10.19 -3.59
C ASP A 90 -7.66 -10.29 -4.72
N SER A 91 -6.92 -9.21 -5.01
CA SER A 91 -6.05 -9.16 -6.18
C SER A 91 -4.83 -10.06 -6.01
N ALA A 92 -4.28 -10.49 -7.15
CA ALA A 92 -3.06 -11.30 -7.15
C ALA A 92 -1.91 -10.53 -6.50
N ALA A 93 -1.83 -9.22 -6.72
CA ALA A 93 -0.77 -8.41 -6.13
C ALA A 93 -0.86 -8.42 -4.60
N HIS A 94 -2.07 -8.26 -4.05
CA HIS A 94 -2.23 -8.27 -2.60
C HIS A 94 -1.90 -9.64 -2.02
N GLN A 95 -2.30 -10.72 -2.71
CA GLN A 95 -1.97 -12.06 -2.25
C GLN A 95 -0.46 -12.29 -2.29
N GLU A 96 0.21 -11.81 -3.32
CA GLU A 96 1.67 -11.94 -3.40
C GLU A 96 2.37 -11.16 -2.29
N TRP A 97 1.91 -9.96 -2.02
CA TRP A 97 2.42 -9.14 -0.91
C TRP A 97 2.36 -9.93 0.41
N LYS A 98 1.21 -10.51 0.69
CA LYS A 98 1.03 -11.26 1.94
C LYS A 98 1.88 -12.51 1.96
N ALA A 99 1.95 -13.23 0.83
CA ALA A 99 2.69 -14.49 0.78
C ALA A 99 4.19 -14.29 0.91
N LYS A 100 4.72 -13.23 0.29
CA LYS A 100 6.16 -12.99 0.29
C LYS A 100 6.65 -12.33 1.56
N TYR A 101 5.89 -11.37 2.09
CA TYR A 101 6.41 -10.49 3.12
C TYR A 101 5.69 -10.56 4.44
N GLY A 102 4.52 -11.21 4.48
CA GLY A 102 3.73 -11.28 5.71
C GLY A 102 4.49 -11.84 6.88
N GLU A 103 5.29 -12.88 6.67
CA GLU A 103 6.04 -13.52 7.76
C GLU A 103 7.14 -12.62 8.32
N TYR A 104 7.56 -11.61 7.58
CA TYR A 104 8.63 -10.71 8.03
C TYR A 104 8.09 -9.47 8.75
N ILE A 105 6.78 -9.31 8.80
CA ILE A 105 6.15 -8.13 9.39
C ILE A 105 5.84 -8.40 10.85
N GLN A 106 6.34 -7.51 11.73
CA GLN A 106 6.03 -7.57 13.15
C GLN A 106 4.68 -6.92 13.45
N THR A 107 4.44 -5.74 12.86
CA THR A 107 3.23 -4.96 13.13
C THR A 107 2.76 -4.34 11.83
N LYS A 108 1.44 -4.43 11.60
CA LYS A 108 0.84 -3.81 10.42
C LYS A 108 -0.38 -3.03 10.88
N THR A 109 -0.43 -1.75 10.50
CA THR A 109 -1.54 -0.87 10.82
C THR A 109 -2.19 -0.43 9.51
N ILE A 110 -3.50 -0.58 9.42
CA ILE A 110 -4.27 -0.14 8.26
C ILE A 110 -5.12 1.04 8.72
N PHE A 111 -5.13 2.09 7.90
CA PHE A 111 -5.93 3.28 8.20
C PHE A 111 -6.54 3.80 6.90
N ASP A 112 -7.85 3.93 6.88
CA ASP A 112 -8.57 4.44 5.72
C ASP A 112 -9.21 5.77 6.07
N TYR A 113 -9.07 6.76 5.17
CA TYR A 113 -9.70 8.05 5.39
C TYR A 113 -10.01 8.73 4.06
N GLU A 114 -10.92 9.71 4.13
CA GLU A 114 -11.30 10.50 2.95
C GLU A 114 -10.59 11.83 2.90
#